data_7c79e1ae91211d13e980a6d1b843709c
#
_entry.id   7c79e1ae91211d13e980a6d1b843709c
#
_cell.length_a   1.000
_cell.length_b   1.000
_cell.length_c   1.000
_cell.angle_alpha   90.00
_cell.angle_beta   90.00
_cell.angle_gamma   90.00
#
_symmetry.space_group_name_H-M   'P 1'
#
loop_
_entity.id
_entity.type
_entity.pdbx_description
1 polymer ?
#
loop_
_entity_poly.entity_id
_entity_poly.type
_entity_poly.pdbx_seq_one_letter_code
_entity_poly.pdbx_strand_id
1 'polypeptide(L)'
;MRRSKFRRPNKVLIFNGARVLVAVVRSLCSAAELTNNRASAAHNCCTGKYTRAGVYYYRYLHPDVLIDLDDLDCLKLEEYDKMCGDERKYITTRKMAHLRQRADARHKQKMAIAKEMLSKAE
;
A
#
# COMPACT_ATOMS: atom_id res chain seq x y z
N MET A 1 13.65 -12.10 32.81
CA MET A 1 13.61 -11.30 32.27
C MET A 1 12.53 -10.71 32.01
N ARG A 2 12.19 -9.83 32.23
CA ARG A 2 11.30 -9.14 32.09
C ARG A 2 11.04 -8.87 30.90
N ARG A 3 10.86 -9.41 30.22
CA ARG A 3 10.79 -9.11 29.14
C ARG A 3 9.60 -8.73 28.59
N SER A 4 8.39 -8.97 28.96
CA SER A 4 7.18 -8.44 28.38
C SER A 4 7.14 -6.92 28.35
N LYS A 5 7.72 -6.28 29.37
CA LYS A 5 7.81 -4.83 29.39
C LYS A 5 8.78 -4.28 28.36
N PHE A 6 9.78 -5.07 28.02
CA PHE A 6 10.87 -4.65 27.17
C PHE A 6 10.87 -5.41 25.87
N ARG A 7 9.68 -5.70 25.34
CA ARG A 7 9.55 -6.36 24.05
C ARG A 7 10.32 -5.57 23.00
N ARG A 8 11.12 -6.26 22.20
CA ARG A 8 11.84 -5.60 21.13
C ARG A 8 10.84 -5.00 20.14
N PRO A 9 11.01 -3.74 19.73
CA PRO A 9 10.15 -3.16 18.72
C PRO A 9 10.32 -3.89 17.41
N ASN A 10 9.23 -4.05 16.68
CA ASN A 10 9.29 -4.65 15.36
C ASN A 10 9.86 -3.64 14.38
N LYS A 11 10.75 -4.08 13.52
CA LYS A 11 11.23 -3.24 12.44
C LYS A 11 10.09 -2.97 11.47
N VAL A 12 10.09 -1.77 10.90
CA VAL A 12 9.03 -1.31 10.01
C VAL A 12 9.65 -0.94 8.67
N LEU A 13 9.04 -1.45 7.61
CA LEU A 13 9.39 -1.10 6.24
C LEU A 13 8.47 0.03 5.80
N ILE A 14 9.04 1.06 5.19
CA ILE A 14 8.31 2.21 4.67
C ILE A 14 8.41 2.21 3.15
N PHE A 15 7.26 2.22 2.49
CA PHE A 15 7.16 2.29 1.03
C PHE A 15 6.54 3.63 0.64
N ASN A 16 7.02 4.22 -0.44
CA ASN A 16 6.51 5.52 -0.91
C ASN A 16 5.20 5.39 -1.69
N GLY A 17 4.70 6.50 -2.22
CA GLY A 17 3.47 6.52 -3.02
C GLY A 17 3.54 5.67 -4.28
N ALA A 18 4.73 5.43 -4.82
CA ALA A 18 4.94 4.51 -5.93
C ALA A 18 5.07 3.05 -5.49
N ARG A 19 4.92 2.79 -4.19
CA ARG A 19 4.99 1.47 -3.57
C ARG A 19 6.36 0.82 -3.68
N VAL A 20 7.40 1.64 -3.58
CA VAL A 20 8.80 1.20 -3.59
C VAL A 20 9.39 1.42 -2.19
N LEU A 21 10.17 0.46 -1.70
CA LEU A 21 10.80 0.55 -0.39
C LEU A 21 11.77 1.74 -0.33
N VAL A 22 11.56 2.64 0.62
CA VAL A 22 12.41 3.81 0.79
C VAL A 22 13.17 3.84 2.11
N ALA A 23 12.69 3.10 3.12
CA ALA A 23 13.35 3.07 4.41
C ALA A 23 12.99 1.82 5.21
N VAL A 24 13.92 1.41 6.06
CA VAL A 24 13.70 0.38 7.06
C VAL A 24 14.05 1.00 8.39
N VAL A 25 13.09 1.09 9.30
CA VAL A 25 13.29 1.70 10.60
C VAL A 25 13.05 0.67 11.70
N ARG A 26 13.58 0.95 12.88
CA ARG A 26 13.56 -0.03 13.95
C ARG A 26 12.25 -0.09 14.75
N SER A 27 11.37 0.89 14.61
CA SER A 27 10.12 0.93 15.38
C SER A 27 9.05 1.76 14.70
N LEU A 28 7.81 1.63 15.18
CA LEU A 28 6.70 2.47 14.72
C LEU A 28 6.92 3.94 15.03
N CYS A 29 7.52 4.24 16.19
CA CYS A 29 7.82 5.62 16.56
C CYS A 29 8.81 6.25 15.56
N SER A 30 9.85 5.51 15.19
CA SER A 30 10.82 5.97 14.20
C SER A 30 10.16 6.16 12.83
N ALA A 31 9.27 5.26 12.44
CA ALA A 31 8.52 5.37 11.19
C ALA A 31 7.65 6.63 11.19
N ALA A 32 6.94 6.87 12.27
CA ALA A 32 6.08 8.03 12.42
C ALA A 32 6.87 9.34 12.36
N GLU A 33 8.00 9.40 13.04
CA GLU A 33 8.87 10.58 13.02
C GLU A 33 9.42 10.86 11.63
N LEU A 34 9.91 9.83 10.95
CA LEU A 34 10.50 9.98 9.63
C LEU A 34 9.49 10.46 8.58
N THR A 35 8.25 10.00 8.68
CA THR A 35 7.20 10.32 7.70
C THR A 35 6.25 11.41 8.16
N ASN A 36 6.46 11.94 9.37
CA ASN A 36 5.60 12.95 9.98
C ASN A 36 4.13 12.49 10.08
N ASN A 37 3.94 11.23 10.42
CA ASN A 37 2.64 10.62 10.66
C ASN A 37 2.52 10.15 12.11
N ARG A 38 1.35 9.64 12.47
CA ARG A 38 1.13 9.09 13.81
C ARG A 38 1.55 7.62 13.84
N ALA A 39 2.14 7.19 14.95
CA ALA A 39 2.52 5.78 15.15
C ALA A 39 1.30 4.84 15.03
N SER A 40 0.14 5.27 15.53
CA SER A 40 -1.10 4.49 15.42
C SER A 40 -1.53 4.28 13.96
N ALA A 41 -1.36 5.30 13.12
CA ALA A 41 -1.66 5.20 11.69
C ALA A 41 -0.73 4.20 11.01
N ALA A 42 0.57 4.27 11.32
CA ALA A 42 1.55 3.32 10.79
C ALA A 42 1.23 1.88 11.22
N HIS A 43 0.87 1.68 12.48
CA HIS A 43 0.46 0.36 12.98
C HIS A 43 -0.76 -0.17 12.23
N ASN A 44 -1.77 0.66 12.01
CA ASN A 44 -2.98 0.27 11.28
C ASN A 44 -2.68 -0.11 9.83
N CYS A 45 -1.69 0.52 9.21
CA CYS A 45 -1.23 0.13 7.88
C CYS A 45 -0.52 -1.22 7.91
N CYS A 46 0.32 -1.46 8.92
CA CYS A 46 1.04 -2.73 9.07
C CYS A 46 0.08 -3.90 9.28
N THR A 47 -1.01 -3.68 10.00
CA THR A 47 -2.00 -4.74 10.30
C THR A 47 -3.04 -4.93 9.20
N GLY A 48 -3.09 -4.02 8.24
CA GLY A 48 -4.05 -4.10 7.14
C GLY A 48 -5.37 -3.37 7.38
N LYS A 49 -5.54 -2.73 8.54
CA LYS A 49 -6.74 -1.95 8.85
C LYS A 49 -6.84 -0.73 7.95
N TYR A 50 -5.73 -0.07 7.67
CA TYR A 50 -5.65 1.02 6.71
C TYR A 50 -4.80 0.59 5.52
N THR A 51 -5.11 1.10 4.34
CA THR A 51 -4.31 0.81 3.15
C THR A 51 -2.98 1.57 3.20
N ARG A 52 -3.04 2.84 3.55
CA ARG A 52 -1.86 3.71 3.66
C ARG A 52 -2.13 4.84 4.65
N ALA A 53 -1.07 5.52 5.07
CA ALA A 53 -1.16 6.71 5.90
C ALA A 53 -0.47 7.85 5.14
N GLY A 54 -1.26 8.85 4.74
CA GLY A 54 -0.75 9.90 3.86
C GLY A 54 -0.33 9.31 2.52
N VAL A 55 0.93 9.51 2.15
CA VAL A 55 1.48 8.98 0.89
C VAL A 55 2.33 7.72 1.10
N TYR A 56 2.40 7.22 2.34
CA TYR A 56 3.29 6.11 2.67
C TYR A 56 2.52 4.86 3.00
N TYR A 57 3.14 3.70 2.69
CA TYR A 57 2.68 2.40 3.10
C TYR A 57 3.66 1.86 4.12
N TYR A 58 3.15 1.15 5.13
CA TYR A 58 3.96 0.60 6.22
C TYR A 58 3.72 -0.89 6.33
N ARG A 59 4.80 -1.63 6.60
CA ARG A 59 4.71 -3.07 6.86
C ARG A 59 5.70 -3.43 7.96
N TYR A 60 5.31 -4.37 8.83
CA TYR A 60 6.27 -4.95 9.76
C TYR A 60 7.21 -5.86 8.99
N LEU A 61 8.48 -5.91 9.42
CA LEU A 61 9.43 -6.83 8.83
C LEU A 61 9.07 -8.25 9.24
N HIS A 62 8.79 -9.09 8.25
CA HIS A 62 8.49 -10.49 8.48
C HIS A 62 9.77 -11.23 8.87
N PRO A 63 9.74 -12.10 9.92
CA PRO A 63 10.95 -12.77 10.40
C PRO A 63 11.62 -13.68 9.36
N ASP A 64 10.86 -14.17 8.39
CA ASP A 64 11.38 -15.06 7.36
C ASP A 64 11.82 -14.34 6.08
N VAL A 65 11.72 -13.04 6.04
CA VAL A 65 12.10 -12.24 4.86
C VAL A 65 13.35 -11.45 5.17
N LEU A 66 14.38 -11.61 4.32
CA LEU A 66 15.63 -10.88 4.43
C LEU A 66 15.53 -9.63 3.55
N ILE A 67 15.87 -8.50 4.12
CA ILE A 67 15.90 -7.22 3.41
C ILE A 67 17.32 -6.68 3.45
N ASP A 68 17.90 -6.45 2.27
CA ASP A 68 19.24 -5.92 2.13
C ASP A 68 19.22 -4.44 1.77
N LEU A 69 20.37 -3.78 1.87
CA LEU A 69 20.49 -2.38 1.44
C LEU A 69 20.16 -2.20 -0.04
N ASP A 70 20.43 -3.24 -0.85
CA ASP A 70 20.14 -3.21 -2.28
C ASP A 70 18.63 -3.20 -2.59
N ASP A 71 17.81 -3.58 -1.63
CA ASP A 71 16.35 -3.55 -1.78
C ASP A 71 15.78 -2.13 -1.67
N LEU A 72 16.53 -1.20 -1.10
CA LEU A 72 16.10 0.20 -1.05
C LEU A 72 15.98 0.74 -2.48
N ASP A 73 14.88 1.43 -2.75
CA ASP A 73 14.51 1.96 -4.06
C ASP A 73 14.26 0.90 -5.15
N CYS A 74 14.31 -0.39 -4.79
CA CYS A 74 14.10 -1.49 -5.73
C CYS A 74 12.92 -2.39 -5.37
N LEU A 75 12.80 -2.77 -4.08
CA LEU A 75 11.74 -3.70 -3.66
C LEU A 75 10.37 -3.03 -3.70
N LYS A 76 9.44 -3.68 -4.38
CA LYS A 76 8.07 -3.19 -4.46
C LYS A 76 7.20 -3.78 -3.36
N LEU A 77 6.21 -3.02 -2.91
CA LEU A 77 5.29 -3.42 -1.86
C LEU A 77 4.55 -4.72 -2.21
N GLU A 78 4.10 -4.86 -3.45
CA GLU A 78 3.40 -6.04 -3.91
C GLU A 78 4.29 -7.28 -3.83
N GLU A 79 5.56 -7.15 -4.17
CA GLU A 79 6.55 -8.22 -4.08
C GLU A 79 6.78 -8.64 -2.64
N TYR A 80 6.88 -7.66 -1.73
CA TYR A 80 7.07 -7.92 -0.32
C TYR A 80 5.88 -8.67 0.28
N ASP A 81 4.66 -8.19 0.01
CA ASP A 81 3.44 -8.81 0.52
C ASP A 81 3.29 -10.25 0.01
N LYS A 82 3.69 -10.48 -1.23
CA LYS A 82 3.69 -11.81 -1.83
C LYS A 82 4.68 -12.75 -1.13
N MET A 83 5.86 -12.26 -0.78
CA MET A 83 6.84 -13.03 -0.02
C MET A 83 6.34 -13.38 1.39
N CYS A 84 5.54 -12.49 2.00
CA CYS A 84 4.95 -12.72 3.30
C CYS A 84 3.73 -13.65 3.25
N GLY A 85 3.19 -13.90 2.05
CA GLY A 85 1.96 -14.69 1.88
C GLY A 85 0.69 -13.93 2.21
N ASP A 86 0.76 -12.60 2.27
CA ASP A 86 -0.39 -11.77 2.59
C ASP A 86 -1.08 -11.25 1.33
N GLU A 87 -2.40 -11.21 1.38
CA GLU A 87 -3.18 -10.51 0.37
C GLU A 87 -3.53 -9.14 0.92
N ARG A 88 -3.16 -8.09 0.23
CA ARG A 88 -3.36 -6.73 0.67
C ARG A 88 -3.95 -5.87 -0.43
N LYS A 89 -4.67 -4.84 -0.02
CA LYS A 89 -5.17 -3.81 -0.93
C LYS A 89 -4.16 -2.68 -0.97
N TYR A 90 -3.95 -2.13 -2.16
CA TYR A 90 -2.99 -1.05 -2.36
C TYR A 90 -3.66 0.29 -2.66
N ILE A 91 -4.96 0.27 -2.88
CA ILE A 91 -5.77 1.46 -3.08
C ILE A 91 -6.92 1.45 -2.10
N THR A 92 -7.35 2.62 -1.64
CA THR A 92 -8.48 2.71 -0.71
C THR A 92 -9.75 2.24 -1.41
N THR A 93 -10.70 1.74 -0.65
CA THR A 93 -12.01 1.33 -1.18
C THR A 93 -12.69 2.48 -1.94
N ARG A 94 -12.59 3.68 -1.41
CA ARG A 94 -13.15 4.88 -2.04
C ARG A 94 -12.53 5.13 -3.43
N LYS A 95 -11.20 5.01 -3.53
CA LYS A 95 -10.49 5.20 -4.79
C LYS A 95 -10.84 4.11 -5.79
N MET A 96 -10.98 2.87 -5.34
CA MET A 96 -11.41 1.76 -6.18
C MET A 96 -12.81 2.00 -6.74
N ALA A 97 -13.74 2.45 -5.91
CA ALA A 97 -15.09 2.79 -6.35
C ALA A 97 -15.08 3.89 -7.41
N HIS A 98 -14.26 4.93 -7.20
CA HIS A 98 -14.10 6.02 -8.16
C HIS A 98 -13.57 5.53 -9.51
N LEU A 99 -12.58 4.65 -9.50
CA LEU A 99 -12.02 4.06 -10.72
C LEU A 99 -13.06 3.22 -11.47
N ARG A 100 -13.89 2.47 -10.73
CA ARG A 100 -14.99 1.72 -11.35
C ARG A 100 -16.00 2.64 -12.02
N GLN A 101 -16.39 3.72 -11.36
CA GLN A 101 -17.31 4.70 -11.92
C GLN A 101 -16.77 5.30 -13.22
N ARG A 102 -15.50 5.63 -13.25
CA ARG A 102 -14.85 6.17 -14.45
C ARG A 102 -14.83 5.15 -15.59
N ALA A 103 -14.56 3.89 -15.28
CA ALA A 103 -14.56 2.82 -16.27
C ALA A 103 -15.97 2.61 -16.85
N ASP A 104 -16.98 2.61 -15.99
CA ASP A 104 -18.37 2.47 -16.41
C ASP A 104 -18.81 3.64 -17.28
N ALA A 105 -18.44 4.86 -16.94
CA ALA A 105 -18.74 6.05 -17.72
C ALA A 105 -18.11 5.97 -19.12
N ARG A 106 -16.85 5.53 -19.20
CA ARG A 106 -16.17 5.33 -20.49
C ARG A 106 -16.87 4.27 -21.34
N HIS A 107 -17.27 3.17 -20.70
CA HIS A 107 -17.96 2.09 -21.40
C HIS A 107 -19.29 2.57 -21.96
N LYS A 108 -20.10 3.28 -21.17
CA LYS A 108 -21.36 3.85 -21.63
C LYS A 108 -21.16 4.82 -22.79
N GLN A 109 -20.13 5.64 -22.72
CA GLN A 109 -19.83 6.60 -23.77
C GLN A 109 -19.46 5.89 -25.07
N LYS A 110 -18.62 4.85 -25.00
CA LYS A 110 -18.28 4.04 -26.19
C LYS A 110 -19.49 3.36 -26.79
N MET A 111 -20.36 2.82 -25.97
CA MET A 111 -21.58 2.17 -26.44
C MET A 111 -22.53 3.16 -27.12
N ALA A 112 -22.66 4.36 -26.57
CA ALA A 112 -23.49 5.41 -27.18
C ALA A 112 -22.96 5.84 -28.56
N ILE A 113 -21.64 6.01 -28.66
CA ILE A 113 -21.00 6.36 -29.94
C ILE A 113 -21.19 5.26 -30.97
N ALA A 114 -20.97 4.00 -30.59
CA ALA A 114 -21.14 2.85 -31.49
C ALA A 114 -22.58 2.74 -31.98
N LYS A 115 -23.55 2.95 -31.09
CA LYS A 115 -24.97 2.92 -31.43
C LYS A 115 -25.34 4.04 -32.42
N GLU A 116 -24.80 5.23 -32.22
CA GLU A 116 -25.00 6.36 -33.08
C GLU A 116 -24.39 6.13 -34.46
N MET A 117 -23.21 5.54 -34.53
CA MET A 117 -22.55 5.21 -35.78
C MET A 117 -23.34 4.17 -36.57
N LEU A 118 -23.87 3.15 -35.88
CA LEU A 118 -24.72 2.14 -36.54
C LEU A 118 -26.00 2.75 -37.08
N SER A 119 -26.60 3.68 -36.36
CA SER A 119 -27.79 4.39 -36.79
C SER A 119 -27.53 5.22 -38.06
N LYS A 120 -26.37 5.83 -38.18
CA LYS A 120 -25.98 6.62 -39.34
C LYS A 120 -25.63 5.76 -40.56
N ALA A 121 -25.24 4.52 -40.36
CA ALA A 121 -24.88 3.61 -41.41
C ALA A 121 -26.11 3.05 -42.16
N GLU A 122 -27.26 3.16 -41.55
CA GLU A 122 -28.51 2.76 -42.16
C GLU A 122 -29.09 3.91 -43.00
#